data_bdc7b20f6df3ed6281b8a9f859cdd428
#
_entry.id   bdc7b20f6df3ed6281b8a9f859cdd428
#
_cell.length_a   1.000
_cell.length_b   1.000
_cell.length_c   1.000
_cell.angle_alpha   90.00
_cell.angle_beta   90.00
_cell.angle_gamma   90.00
#
_symmetry.space_group_name_H-M   'P 1'
#
loop_
_entity.id
_entity.type
_entity.pdbx_description
1 polymer ?
#
loop_
_entity_poly.entity_id
_entity_poly.type
_entity_poly.pdbx_seq_one_letter_code
_entity_poly.pdbx_strand_id
1 'polypeptide(L)'
;MKAIAIYSGKGGVGKSTIAVHLAHMAATRSARRTLLWDLDAQGASTFALRLTPKPGLSARGIFARETEIAGQALGTDIPNLDVVPADASLRRLDTQLAEQDKKGRLKKLLRSLGERYDRIVLDCPPSQADLSEQIFRAVDLLVVPLLPSPLSLRVYAMVVEQIAAKHGGKLPILPVFSMVDRRKSLHRDTVASRPDWPTIPYASDIERMAVHGQPVTARAPGSAAARAFSDLWTRVERALQS
;
A
#
# COMPACT_ATOMS: atom_id res chain seq x y z
N MET A 1 9.86 -14.12 1.16
CA MET A 1 9.42 -12.71 1.10
C MET A 1 8.17 -12.61 0.24
N LYS A 2 7.17 -11.83 0.68
CA LYS A 2 5.95 -11.52 -0.09
C LYS A 2 5.77 -10.00 -0.18
N ALA A 3 5.42 -9.51 -1.36
CA ALA A 3 5.22 -8.08 -1.63
C ALA A 3 3.74 -7.78 -1.87
N ILE A 4 3.24 -6.72 -1.24
CA ILE A 4 1.85 -6.27 -1.27
C ILE A 4 1.84 -4.82 -1.77
N ALA A 5 1.05 -4.50 -2.78
CA ALA A 5 0.85 -3.12 -3.19
C ALA A 5 -0.53 -2.61 -2.79
N ILE A 6 -0.59 -1.39 -2.27
CA ILE A 6 -1.84 -0.68 -2.01
C ILE A 6 -2.04 0.30 -3.17
N TYR A 7 -2.92 -0.06 -4.09
CA TYR A 7 -3.07 0.67 -5.35
C TYR A 7 -4.52 1.11 -5.61
N SER A 8 -4.68 2.29 -6.12
CA SER A 8 -5.95 2.75 -6.68
C SER A 8 -5.69 3.83 -7.71
N GLY A 9 -6.37 3.78 -8.84
CA GLY A 9 -6.33 4.84 -9.86
C GLY A 9 -6.96 6.17 -9.39
N LYS A 10 -7.56 6.21 -8.19
CA LYS A 10 -8.21 7.40 -7.62
C LYS A 10 -7.44 7.92 -6.41
N GLY A 11 -7.27 9.23 -6.31
CA GLY A 11 -6.74 9.89 -5.12
C GLY A 11 -7.74 9.90 -3.96
N GLY A 12 -7.25 10.06 -2.72
CA GLY A 12 -8.08 10.29 -1.54
C GLY A 12 -8.91 9.08 -1.06
N VAL A 13 -8.57 7.86 -1.46
CA VAL A 13 -9.29 6.63 -1.07
C VAL A 13 -8.67 5.90 0.13
N GLY A 14 -7.67 6.50 0.80
CA GLY A 14 -7.04 5.92 1.98
C GLY A 14 -5.92 4.92 1.71
N LYS A 15 -5.24 4.98 0.54
CA LYS A 15 -4.10 4.10 0.22
C LYS A 15 -3.04 4.10 1.32
N SER A 16 -2.46 5.25 1.61
CA SER A 16 -1.38 5.40 2.61
C SER A 16 -1.82 4.98 4.00
N THR A 17 -3.06 5.30 4.37
CA THR A 17 -3.65 4.84 5.63
C THR A 17 -3.66 3.32 5.72
N ILE A 18 -4.13 2.64 4.67
CA ILE A 18 -4.17 1.17 4.62
C ILE A 18 -2.74 0.61 4.58
N ALA A 19 -1.82 1.21 3.82
CA ALA A 19 -0.43 0.77 3.74
C ALA A 19 0.26 0.77 5.11
N VAL A 20 0.15 1.87 5.87
CA VAL A 20 0.71 1.98 7.23
C VAL A 20 0.11 0.94 8.17
N HIS A 21 -1.23 0.74 8.15
CA HIS A 21 -1.87 -0.23 9.02
C HIS A 21 -1.50 -1.67 8.67
N LEU A 22 -1.43 -2.03 7.38
CA LEU A 22 -1.02 -3.37 6.96
C LEU A 22 0.46 -3.63 7.27
N ALA A 23 1.33 -2.65 7.09
CA ALA A 23 2.74 -2.76 7.49
C ALA A 23 2.89 -2.96 9.01
N HIS A 24 2.15 -2.18 9.82
CA HIS A 24 2.09 -2.37 11.27
C HIS A 24 1.61 -3.78 11.64
N MET A 25 0.53 -4.27 11.02
CA MET A 25 -0.01 -5.60 11.31
C MET A 25 0.94 -6.72 10.89
N ALA A 26 1.65 -6.58 9.78
CA ALA A 26 2.68 -7.51 9.35
C ALA A 26 3.83 -7.59 10.37
N ALA A 27 4.30 -6.44 10.83
CA ALA A 27 5.41 -6.33 11.77
C ALA A 27 5.06 -6.82 13.18
N THR A 28 3.88 -6.48 13.70
CA THR A 28 3.52 -6.72 15.09
C THR A 28 2.70 -7.99 15.29
N ARG A 29 1.63 -8.19 14.50
CA ARG A 29 0.73 -9.34 14.65
C ARG A 29 1.33 -10.63 14.08
N SER A 30 1.98 -10.53 12.92
CA SER A 30 2.63 -11.68 12.25
C SER A 30 4.13 -11.79 12.57
N ALA A 31 4.69 -10.86 13.35
CA ALA A 31 6.11 -10.79 13.73
C ALA A 31 7.06 -10.92 12.52
N ARG A 32 6.67 -10.32 11.37
CA ARG A 32 7.45 -10.35 10.13
C ARG A 32 8.36 -9.13 10.04
N ARG A 33 9.61 -9.34 9.66
CA ARG A 33 10.51 -8.23 9.28
C ARG A 33 9.86 -7.56 8.06
N THR A 34 9.40 -6.33 8.24
CA THR A 34 8.53 -5.64 7.30
C THR A 34 9.17 -4.35 6.81
N LEU A 35 9.11 -4.12 5.52
CA LEU A 35 9.44 -2.85 4.89
C LEU A 35 8.17 -2.19 4.36
N LEU A 36 7.90 -0.97 4.77
CA LEU A 36 6.96 -0.07 4.09
C LEU A 36 7.74 0.83 3.14
N TRP A 37 7.40 0.84 1.86
CA TRP A 37 8.00 1.73 0.89
C TRP A 37 6.97 2.72 0.36
N ASP A 38 7.17 4.01 0.69
CA ASP A 38 6.33 5.11 0.23
C ASP A 38 6.78 5.52 -1.18
N LEU A 39 5.99 5.16 -2.19
CA LEU A 39 6.24 5.47 -3.61
C LEU A 39 5.45 6.69 -4.09
N ASP A 40 4.64 7.32 -3.22
CA ASP A 40 3.92 8.54 -3.56
C ASP A 40 4.76 9.77 -3.19
N ALA A 41 5.04 10.63 -4.17
CA ALA A 41 5.77 11.88 -3.95
C ALA A 41 5.07 12.85 -2.97
N GLN A 42 3.81 12.61 -2.62
CA GLN A 42 3.12 13.34 -1.55
C GLN A 42 3.59 12.90 -0.15
N GLY A 43 4.22 11.74 -0.01
CA GLY A 43 4.84 11.28 1.22
C GLY A 43 3.86 11.06 2.37
N ALA A 44 2.63 10.63 2.10
CA ALA A 44 1.59 10.56 3.12
C ALA A 44 1.88 9.48 4.18
N SER A 45 2.41 8.33 3.80
CA SER A 45 2.85 7.28 4.75
C SER A 45 4.06 7.74 5.57
N THR A 46 5.03 8.38 4.91
CA THR A 46 6.21 8.97 5.55
C THR A 46 5.82 10.00 6.61
N PHE A 47 4.93 10.92 6.24
CA PHE A 47 4.41 11.95 7.14
C PHE A 47 3.61 11.36 8.31
N ALA A 48 2.75 10.38 8.03
CA ALA A 48 1.91 9.73 9.03
C ALA A 48 2.72 9.02 10.13
N LEU A 49 3.92 8.54 9.80
CA LEU A 49 4.85 7.91 10.75
C LEU A 49 5.90 8.89 11.29
N ARG A 50 5.77 10.19 11.00
CA ARG A 50 6.68 11.27 11.45
C ARG A 50 8.14 11.01 11.08
N LEU A 51 8.37 10.43 9.92
CA LEU A 51 9.73 10.16 9.46
C LEU A 51 10.26 11.31 8.63
N THR A 52 11.55 11.61 8.81
CA THR A 52 12.27 12.59 8.01
C THR A 52 13.24 11.86 7.09
N PRO A 53 13.11 11.98 5.76
CA PRO A 53 14.06 11.40 4.83
C PRO A 53 15.49 11.86 5.12
N LYS A 54 16.45 10.94 4.99
CA LYS A 54 17.87 11.30 5.11
C LYS A 54 18.28 12.25 3.97
N PRO A 55 19.20 13.21 4.22
CA PRO A 55 19.79 13.99 3.15
C PRO A 55 20.40 13.07 2.08
N GLY A 56 20.14 13.37 0.79
CA GLY A 56 20.64 12.56 -0.32
C GLY A 56 19.80 11.32 -0.66
N LEU A 57 18.71 11.05 0.07
CA LEU A 57 17.74 10.05 -0.36
C LEU A 57 17.19 10.42 -1.74
N SER A 58 17.20 9.47 -2.64
CA SER A 58 16.62 9.64 -3.97
C SER A 58 16.03 8.33 -4.47
N ALA A 59 14.72 8.27 -4.60
CA ALA A 59 14.04 7.14 -5.22
C ALA A 59 14.55 6.91 -6.64
N ARG A 60 14.87 7.99 -7.37
CA ARG A 60 15.53 7.91 -8.68
C ARG A 60 16.87 7.18 -8.58
N GLY A 61 17.69 7.46 -7.56
CA GLY A 61 18.95 6.79 -7.29
C GLY A 61 18.75 5.31 -6.95
N ILE A 62 17.74 5.00 -6.14
CA ILE A 62 17.36 3.61 -5.81
C ILE A 62 17.00 2.85 -7.10
N PHE A 63 16.15 3.41 -7.94
CA PHE A 63 15.79 2.79 -9.21
C PHE A 63 16.96 2.74 -10.21
N ALA A 64 17.99 3.58 -10.05
CA ALA A 64 19.22 3.55 -10.86
C ALA A 64 20.29 2.57 -10.34
N ARG A 65 20.35 2.34 -9.01
CA ARG A 65 21.41 1.56 -8.34
C ARG A 65 20.80 0.50 -7.43
N GLU A 66 20.79 -0.74 -7.88
CA GLU A 66 20.08 -1.85 -7.23
C GLU A 66 20.53 -2.18 -5.79
N THR A 67 21.68 -1.67 -5.34
CA THR A 67 22.30 -2.04 -4.05
C THR A 67 22.00 -1.08 -2.90
N GLU A 68 21.40 0.09 -3.14
CA GLU A 68 21.30 1.15 -2.14
C GLU A 68 19.98 1.23 -1.36
N ILE A 69 18.94 0.50 -1.78
CA ILE A 69 17.60 0.58 -1.15
C ILE A 69 17.63 0.19 0.33
N ALA A 70 18.37 -0.82 0.71
CA ALA A 70 18.47 -1.27 2.10
C ALA A 70 19.13 -0.23 3.02
N GLY A 71 20.07 0.55 2.48
CA GLY A 71 20.73 1.66 3.18
C GLY A 71 19.85 2.91 3.32
N GLN A 72 18.76 2.99 2.57
CA GLN A 72 17.80 4.09 2.61
C GLN A 72 16.65 3.86 3.58
N ALA A 73 16.47 2.62 4.05
CA ALA A 73 15.45 2.30 5.02
C ALA A 73 15.75 2.96 6.38
N LEU A 74 14.70 3.50 6.98
CA LEU A 74 14.71 4.07 8.33
C LEU A 74 13.99 3.11 9.26
N GLY A 75 14.60 2.78 10.40
CA GLY A 75 13.91 2.11 11.48
C GLY A 75 12.80 2.99 12.07
N THR A 76 11.76 2.37 12.58
CA THR A 76 10.67 3.04 13.30
C THR A 76 10.63 2.60 14.76
N ASP A 77 9.82 3.29 15.58
CA ASP A 77 9.51 2.85 16.95
C ASP A 77 8.63 1.60 16.99
N ILE A 78 8.15 1.13 15.84
CA ILE A 78 7.37 -0.10 15.71
C ILE A 78 8.33 -1.27 15.49
N PRO A 79 8.38 -2.26 16.38
CA PRO A 79 9.26 -3.41 16.22
C PRO A 79 9.06 -4.13 14.88
N ASN A 80 10.15 -4.53 14.23
CA ASN A 80 10.16 -5.21 12.93
C ASN A 80 9.64 -4.37 11.73
N LEU A 81 9.49 -3.05 11.87
CA LEU A 81 9.05 -2.18 10.78
C LEU A 81 10.11 -1.15 10.42
N ASP A 82 10.64 -1.27 9.22
CA ASP A 82 11.44 -0.23 8.58
C ASP A 82 10.62 0.48 7.48
N VAL A 83 11.00 1.69 7.13
CA VAL A 83 10.35 2.48 6.08
C VAL A 83 11.38 3.05 5.12
N VAL A 84 11.16 2.88 3.82
CA VAL A 84 11.80 3.72 2.81
C VAL A 84 10.87 4.91 2.56
N PRO A 85 11.26 6.10 3.02
CA PRO A 85 10.40 7.27 2.94
C PRO A 85 10.32 7.81 1.50
N ALA A 86 9.26 8.55 1.22
CA ALA A 86 9.11 9.26 -0.05
C ALA A 86 10.11 10.41 -0.17
N ASP A 87 10.49 10.72 -1.39
CA ASP A 87 11.30 11.89 -1.72
C ASP A 87 10.83 12.60 -3.00
N ALA A 88 11.30 13.81 -3.23
CA ALA A 88 10.87 14.64 -4.34
C ALA A 88 11.18 14.07 -5.73
N SER A 89 12.16 13.15 -5.85
CA SER A 89 12.54 12.54 -7.13
C SER A 89 11.48 11.59 -7.68
N LEU A 90 10.59 11.10 -6.82
CA LEU A 90 9.43 10.26 -7.20
C LEU A 90 8.50 10.94 -8.22
N ARG A 91 8.43 12.28 -8.24
CA ARG A 91 7.63 13.03 -9.22
C ARG A 91 8.04 12.77 -10.68
N ARG A 92 9.28 12.39 -10.91
CA ARG A 92 9.84 12.11 -12.24
C ARG A 92 10.07 10.62 -12.49
N LEU A 93 9.69 9.77 -11.54
CA LEU A 93 9.97 8.35 -11.62
C LEU A 93 9.27 7.69 -12.81
N ASP A 94 8.02 8.04 -13.07
CA ASP A 94 7.22 7.48 -14.17
C ASP A 94 7.88 7.77 -15.53
N THR A 95 8.27 9.04 -15.78
CA THR A 95 9.00 9.44 -17.00
C THR A 95 10.32 8.68 -17.14
N GLN A 96 11.08 8.54 -16.05
CA GLN A 96 12.35 7.82 -16.07
C GLN A 96 12.17 6.32 -16.37
N LEU A 97 11.10 5.71 -15.88
CA LEU A 97 10.80 4.30 -16.15
C LEU A 97 10.37 4.09 -17.61
N ALA A 98 9.62 5.04 -18.19
CA ALA A 98 9.25 5.02 -19.60
C ALA A 98 10.47 5.11 -20.52
N GLU A 99 11.40 6.06 -20.26
CA GLU A 99 12.58 6.29 -21.08
C GLU A 99 13.57 5.11 -21.12
N GLN A 100 13.61 4.31 -20.07
CA GLN A 100 14.66 3.30 -19.90
C GLN A 100 14.25 1.88 -20.31
N ASP A 101 13.01 1.66 -20.79
CA ASP A 101 12.43 0.33 -21.14
C ASP A 101 12.78 -0.80 -20.12
N LYS A 102 12.92 -0.45 -18.85
CA LYS A 102 13.38 -1.35 -17.79
C LYS A 102 12.22 -2.14 -17.17
N LYS A 103 11.48 -2.87 -18.00
CA LYS A 103 10.43 -3.78 -17.56
C LYS A 103 10.98 -4.78 -16.52
N GLY A 104 10.40 -4.75 -15.30
CA GLY A 104 10.77 -5.67 -14.22
C GLY A 104 11.86 -5.20 -13.27
N ARG A 105 12.26 -3.93 -13.31
CA ARG A 105 13.26 -3.37 -12.39
C ARG A 105 12.80 -3.39 -10.94
N LEU A 106 11.56 -2.95 -10.67
CA LEU A 106 11.00 -3.02 -9.33
C LEU A 106 11.02 -4.46 -8.79
N LYS A 107 10.70 -5.45 -9.64
CA LYS A 107 10.75 -6.86 -9.24
C LYS A 107 12.14 -7.31 -8.79
N LYS A 108 13.20 -6.85 -9.48
CA LYS A 108 14.58 -7.14 -9.07
C LYS A 108 14.92 -6.48 -7.75
N LEU A 109 14.54 -5.20 -7.57
CA LEU A 109 14.75 -4.46 -6.33
C LEU A 109 14.04 -5.14 -5.14
N LEU A 110 12.78 -5.57 -5.31
CA LEU A 110 12.09 -6.27 -4.25
C LEU A 110 12.76 -7.62 -3.92
N ARG A 111 13.21 -8.35 -4.92
CA ARG A 111 13.92 -9.62 -4.71
C ARG A 111 15.22 -9.45 -3.93
N SER A 112 15.99 -8.39 -4.17
CA SER A 112 17.23 -8.13 -3.42
C SER A 112 17.02 -7.83 -1.93
N LEU A 113 15.79 -7.46 -1.56
CA LEU A 113 15.38 -7.24 -0.17
C LEU A 113 14.90 -8.51 0.55
N GLY A 114 14.76 -9.63 -0.18
CA GLY A 114 14.14 -10.86 0.33
C GLY A 114 14.88 -11.54 1.47
N GLU A 115 16.19 -11.34 1.60
CA GLU A 115 16.97 -11.85 2.74
C GLU A 115 16.76 -11.03 4.03
N ARG A 116 16.44 -9.75 3.86
CA ARG A 116 16.27 -8.81 4.98
C ARG A 116 14.83 -8.71 5.46
N TYR A 117 13.85 -8.78 4.55
CA TYR A 117 12.44 -8.59 4.86
C TYR A 117 11.58 -9.79 4.46
N ASP A 118 10.61 -10.12 5.29
CA ASP A 118 9.64 -11.19 5.05
C ASP A 118 8.38 -10.63 4.35
N ARG A 119 8.08 -9.34 4.59
CA ARG A 119 6.97 -8.59 3.99
C ARG A 119 7.46 -7.25 3.45
N ILE A 120 6.97 -6.89 2.27
CA ILE A 120 7.14 -5.55 1.71
C ILE A 120 5.76 -4.99 1.39
N VAL A 121 5.45 -3.82 1.89
CA VAL A 121 4.21 -3.08 1.60
C VAL A 121 4.56 -1.85 0.80
N LEU A 122 3.97 -1.71 -0.39
CA LEU A 122 4.17 -0.56 -1.28
C LEU A 122 2.96 0.38 -1.16
N ASP A 123 3.18 1.61 -0.71
CA ASP A 123 2.20 2.69 -0.80
C ASP A 123 2.33 3.35 -2.18
N CYS A 124 1.37 3.11 -3.05
CA CYS A 124 1.46 3.47 -4.45
C CYS A 124 0.84 4.85 -4.73
N PRO A 125 1.43 5.67 -5.62
CA PRO A 125 0.82 6.91 -6.07
C PRO A 125 -0.47 6.63 -6.87
N PRO A 126 -1.37 7.62 -7.00
CA PRO A 126 -2.48 7.51 -7.92
C PRO A 126 -1.98 7.60 -9.38
N SER A 127 -2.50 6.74 -10.26
CA SER A 127 -2.39 6.83 -11.73
C SER A 127 -1.02 7.24 -12.32
N GLN A 128 -0.01 6.39 -12.18
CA GLN A 128 1.22 6.48 -12.96
C GLN A 128 1.35 5.22 -13.80
N ALA A 129 1.26 5.33 -15.13
CA ALA A 129 1.07 4.17 -16.01
C ALA A 129 2.26 3.19 -15.98
N ASP A 130 3.50 3.71 -16.10
CA ASP A 130 4.70 2.88 -16.16
C ASP A 130 5.06 2.29 -14.79
N LEU A 131 4.92 3.07 -13.73
CA LEU A 131 5.13 2.58 -12.36
C LEU A 131 4.08 1.52 -11.99
N SER A 132 2.81 1.73 -12.35
CA SER A 132 1.74 0.75 -12.10
C SER A 132 2.02 -0.58 -12.78
N GLU A 133 2.48 -0.56 -14.03
CA GLU A 133 2.85 -1.76 -14.77
C GLU A 133 4.00 -2.53 -14.08
N GLN A 134 5.00 -1.82 -13.56
CA GLN A 134 6.08 -2.43 -12.80
C GLN A 134 5.61 -3.00 -11.47
N ILE A 135 4.71 -2.30 -10.77
CA ILE A 135 4.11 -2.77 -9.53
C ILE A 135 3.36 -4.08 -9.77
N PHE A 136 2.47 -4.13 -10.77
CA PHE A 136 1.68 -5.33 -11.07
C PHE A 136 2.53 -6.56 -11.43
N ARG A 137 3.72 -6.34 -12.01
CA ARG A 137 4.70 -7.42 -12.30
C ARG A 137 5.53 -7.86 -11.10
N ALA A 138 5.59 -7.03 -10.06
CA ALA A 138 6.55 -7.20 -8.97
C ALA A 138 5.95 -7.77 -7.69
N VAL A 139 4.62 -7.58 -7.48
CA VAL A 139 3.96 -7.91 -6.22
C VAL A 139 3.23 -9.25 -6.26
N ASP A 140 3.00 -9.83 -5.08
CA ASP A 140 2.27 -11.08 -4.89
C ASP A 140 0.78 -10.84 -4.64
N LEU A 141 0.40 -9.62 -4.20
CA LEU A 141 -1.00 -9.24 -3.92
C LEU A 141 -1.21 -7.76 -4.20
N LEU A 142 -2.33 -7.43 -4.83
CA LEU A 142 -2.81 -6.06 -4.99
C LEU A 142 -4.01 -5.82 -4.06
N VAL A 143 -3.87 -4.92 -3.10
CA VAL A 143 -4.98 -4.43 -2.28
C VAL A 143 -5.51 -3.15 -2.91
N VAL A 144 -6.80 -3.13 -3.25
CA VAL A 144 -7.43 -2.01 -3.96
C VAL A 144 -8.47 -1.33 -3.07
N PRO A 145 -8.10 -0.22 -2.39
CA PRO A 145 -9.06 0.58 -1.65
C PRO A 145 -9.98 1.37 -2.58
N LEU A 146 -11.26 1.38 -2.26
CA LEU A 146 -12.28 2.13 -2.98
C LEU A 146 -13.37 2.64 -2.06
N LEU A 147 -13.89 3.83 -2.36
CA LEU A 147 -15.08 4.34 -1.68
C LEU A 147 -16.31 3.52 -2.12
N PRO A 148 -17.30 3.31 -1.23
CA PRO A 148 -18.55 2.63 -1.60
C PRO A 148 -19.38 3.50 -2.55
N SER A 149 -19.10 3.45 -3.85
CA SER A 149 -19.82 4.22 -4.86
C SER A 149 -19.73 3.57 -6.24
N PRO A 150 -20.74 3.75 -7.13
CA PRO A 150 -20.73 3.18 -8.48
C PRO A 150 -19.50 3.59 -9.31
N LEU A 151 -19.06 4.85 -9.18
CA LEU A 151 -17.87 5.33 -9.89
C LEU A 151 -16.60 4.59 -9.43
N SER A 152 -16.47 4.32 -8.13
CA SER A 152 -15.31 3.57 -7.61
C SER A 152 -15.34 2.11 -8.04
N LEU A 153 -16.51 1.49 -8.10
CA LEU A 153 -16.67 0.13 -8.63
C LEU A 153 -16.29 0.06 -10.12
N ARG A 154 -16.63 1.08 -10.91
CA ARG A 154 -16.19 1.17 -12.31
C ARG A 154 -14.66 1.26 -12.44
N VAL A 155 -14.02 2.12 -11.64
CA VAL A 155 -12.55 2.24 -11.64
C VAL A 155 -11.90 0.92 -11.23
N TYR A 156 -12.45 0.22 -10.24
CA TYR A 156 -12.00 -1.10 -9.85
C TYR A 156 -12.09 -2.11 -11.00
N ALA A 157 -13.23 -2.16 -11.72
CA ALA A 157 -13.41 -3.04 -12.88
C ALA A 157 -12.34 -2.79 -13.95
N MET A 158 -12.01 -1.52 -14.24
CA MET A 158 -10.93 -1.17 -15.18
C MET A 158 -9.55 -1.69 -14.73
N VAL A 159 -9.25 -1.66 -13.43
CA VAL A 159 -8.00 -2.24 -12.89
C VAL A 159 -7.98 -3.75 -13.09
N VAL A 160 -9.08 -4.43 -12.80
CA VAL A 160 -9.21 -5.89 -12.99
C VAL A 160 -9.02 -6.26 -14.47
N GLU A 161 -9.68 -5.55 -15.38
CA GLU A 161 -9.54 -5.75 -16.83
C GLU A 161 -8.10 -5.52 -17.31
N GLN A 162 -7.44 -4.46 -16.84
CA GLN A 162 -6.04 -4.19 -17.17
C GLN A 162 -5.11 -5.32 -16.73
N ILE A 163 -5.29 -5.83 -15.51
CA ILE A 163 -4.48 -6.94 -14.97
C ILE A 163 -4.78 -8.23 -15.75
N ALA A 164 -6.04 -8.51 -16.06
CA ALA A 164 -6.41 -9.67 -16.86
C ALA A 164 -5.76 -9.63 -18.25
N ALA A 165 -5.84 -8.50 -18.93
CA ALA A 165 -5.29 -8.33 -20.29
C ALA A 165 -3.76 -8.41 -20.36
N LYS A 166 -3.06 -7.80 -19.38
CA LYS A 166 -1.60 -7.66 -19.44
C LYS A 166 -0.83 -8.70 -18.64
N HIS A 167 -1.43 -9.27 -17.59
CA HIS A 167 -0.79 -10.19 -16.65
C HIS A 167 -1.45 -11.56 -16.59
N GLY A 168 -2.39 -11.84 -17.52
CA GLY A 168 -3.08 -13.14 -17.60
C GLY A 168 -3.91 -13.48 -16.36
N GLY A 169 -4.34 -12.46 -15.60
CA GLY A 169 -5.17 -12.64 -14.42
C GLY A 169 -4.49 -13.33 -13.22
N LYS A 170 -3.18 -13.54 -13.26
CA LYS A 170 -2.45 -14.30 -12.23
C LYS A 170 -2.16 -13.52 -10.95
N LEU A 171 -2.28 -12.19 -10.97
CA LEU A 171 -2.07 -11.36 -9.79
C LEU A 171 -3.35 -11.34 -8.94
N PRO A 172 -3.33 -11.86 -7.72
CA PRO A 172 -4.47 -11.78 -6.81
C PRO A 172 -4.82 -10.33 -6.49
N ILE A 173 -6.12 -10.00 -6.50
CA ILE A 173 -6.64 -8.67 -6.21
C ILE A 173 -7.60 -8.77 -5.03
N LEU A 174 -7.33 -8.01 -3.97
CA LEU A 174 -8.19 -7.89 -2.80
C LEU A 174 -8.81 -6.48 -2.77
N PRO A 175 -10.07 -6.32 -3.18
CA PRO A 175 -10.78 -5.06 -3.02
C PRO A 175 -11.11 -4.82 -1.55
N VAL A 176 -11.11 -3.55 -1.12
CA VAL A 176 -11.53 -3.15 0.23
C VAL A 176 -12.31 -1.85 0.18
N PHE A 177 -13.52 -1.85 0.73
CA PHE A 177 -14.24 -0.61 0.91
C PHE A 177 -13.62 0.22 2.02
N SER A 178 -13.18 1.40 1.66
CA SER A 178 -12.54 2.36 2.57
C SER A 178 -13.47 3.53 2.87
N MET A 179 -13.27 4.15 4.04
CA MET A 179 -14.05 5.33 4.48
C MET A 179 -15.56 5.07 4.46
N VAL A 180 -15.99 3.89 4.89
CA VAL A 180 -17.40 3.52 4.93
C VAL A 180 -18.14 4.34 5.98
N ASP A 181 -19.00 5.25 5.54
CA ASP A 181 -19.93 5.99 6.38
C ASP A 181 -21.32 5.34 6.35
N ARG A 182 -21.67 4.60 7.39
CA ARG A 182 -22.96 3.88 7.49
C ARG A 182 -24.19 4.78 7.59
N ARG A 183 -24.02 6.09 7.79
CA ARG A 183 -25.13 7.06 7.75
C ARG A 183 -25.62 7.30 6.33
N LYS A 184 -24.76 7.10 5.32
CA LYS A 184 -25.09 7.28 3.91
C LYS A 184 -25.74 6.01 3.35
N SER A 185 -26.96 6.12 2.81
CA SER A 185 -27.67 4.98 2.17
C SER A 185 -26.84 4.38 1.05
N LEU A 186 -26.29 5.21 0.17
CA LEU A 186 -25.43 4.75 -0.95
C LEU A 186 -24.28 3.85 -0.48
N HIS A 187 -23.62 4.19 0.65
CA HIS A 187 -22.54 3.37 1.19
C HIS A 187 -23.07 2.02 1.70
N ARG A 188 -24.20 2.03 2.44
CA ARG A 188 -24.82 0.78 2.94
C ARG A 188 -25.20 -0.13 1.79
N ASP A 189 -25.88 0.39 0.77
CA ASP A 189 -26.38 -0.38 -0.37
C ASP A 189 -25.22 -0.95 -1.20
N THR A 190 -24.18 -0.12 -1.43
CA THR A 190 -22.99 -0.58 -2.16
C THR A 190 -22.23 -1.66 -1.39
N VAL A 191 -22.04 -1.52 -0.09
CA VAL A 191 -21.40 -2.54 0.75
C VAL A 191 -22.25 -3.82 0.77
N ALA A 192 -23.57 -3.72 0.92
CA ALA A 192 -24.48 -4.87 0.91
C ALA A 192 -24.44 -5.65 -0.42
N SER A 193 -24.14 -4.97 -1.54
CA SER A 193 -23.99 -5.65 -2.85
C SER A 193 -22.70 -6.46 -2.98
N ARG A 194 -21.79 -6.37 -2.04
CA ARG A 194 -20.47 -7.06 -2.01
C ARG A 194 -20.13 -7.51 -0.58
N PRO A 195 -20.92 -8.43 0.00
CA PRO A 195 -20.80 -8.79 1.42
C PRO A 195 -19.44 -9.41 1.79
N ASP A 196 -18.77 -10.02 0.81
CA ASP A 196 -17.46 -10.66 1.01
C ASP A 196 -16.29 -9.67 1.03
N TRP A 197 -16.49 -8.40 0.66
CA TRP A 197 -15.43 -7.42 0.64
C TRP A 197 -15.21 -6.83 2.04
N PRO A 198 -13.96 -6.76 2.52
CA PRO A 198 -13.65 -6.11 3.79
C PRO A 198 -14.00 -4.62 3.75
N THR A 199 -14.33 -4.08 4.92
CA THR A 199 -14.74 -2.68 5.06
C THR A 199 -13.92 -1.99 6.13
N ILE A 200 -13.37 -0.81 5.81
CA ILE A 200 -12.72 0.10 6.76
C ILE A 200 -13.67 1.28 7.01
N PRO A 201 -14.07 1.55 8.25
CA PRO A 201 -14.99 2.62 8.56
C PRO A 201 -14.37 4.01 8.36
N TYR A 202 -15.19 4.99 8.07
CA TYR A 202 -14.82 6.40 8.26
C TYR A 202 -14.82 6.69 9.77
N ALA A 203 -13.67 6.96 10.34
CA ALA A 203 -13.50 7.14 11.78
C ALA A 203 -12.41 8.17 12.09
N SER A 204 -12.70 9.08 13.03
CA SER A 204 -11.77 10.12 13.47
C SER A 204 -10.46 9.54 14.04
N ASP A 205 -10.52 8.37 14.66
CA ASP A 205 -9.32 7.70 15.17
C ASP A 205 -8.33 7.32 14.08
N ILE A 206 -8.82 7.00 12.88
CA ILE A 206 -7.99 6.73 11.71
C ILE A 206 -7.36 8.04 11.20
N GLU A 207 -8.14 9.12 11.12
CA GLU A 207 -7.65 10.44 10.67
C GLU A 207 -6.56 11.00 11.59
N ARG A 208 -6.65 10.72 12.90
CA ARG A 208 -5.65 11.14 13.88
C ARG A 208 -4.30 10.41 13.79
N MET A 209 -4.15 9.43 12.89
CA MET A 209 -2.89 8.71 12.70
C MET A 209 -1.71 9.67 12.49
N ALA A 210 -1.83 10.63 11.60
CA ALA A 210 -0.78 11.62 11.32
C ALA A 210 -0.51 12.56 12.52
N VAL A 211 -1.53 12.85 13.34
CA VAL A 211 -1.39 13.66 14.56
C VAL A 211 -0.57 12.93 15.62
N HIS A 212 -0.70 11.61 15.71
CA HIS A 212 -0.02 10.82 16.75
C HIS A 212 1.27 10.14 16.26
N GLY A 213 1.51 10.07 14.95
CA GLY A 213 2.62 9.32 14.38
C GLY A 213 2.48 7.79 14.51
N GLN A 214 1.26 7.31 14.82
CA GLN A 214 0.99 5.90 15.09
C GLN A 214 -0.33 5.45 14.47
N PRO A 215 -0.40 4.23 13.90
CA PRO A 215 -1.65 3.68 13.38
C PRO A 215 -2.66 3.39 14.49
N VAL A 216 -3.95 3.41 14.16
CA VAL A 216 -5.01 3.11 15.15
C VAL A 216 -4.88 1.72 15.75
N THR A 217 -4.33 0.78 15.00
CA THR A 217 -4.05 -0.60 15.47
C THR A 217 -3.01 -0.67 16.59
N ALA A 218 -2.12 0.32 16.70
CA ALA A 218 -1.21 0.46 17.83
C ALA A 218 -1.87 1.24 18.98
N ARG A 219 -2.49 2.38 18.67
CA ARG A 219 -2.97 3.34 19.66
C ARG A 219 -4.28 2.91 20.35
N ALA A 220 -5.19 2.30 19.61
CA ALA A 220 -6.51 1.89 20.11
C ALA A 220 -6.89 0.49 19.58
N PRO A 221 -6.16 -0.57 19.98
CA PRO A 221 -6.31 -1.92 19.42
C PRO A 221 -7.70 -2.52 19.64
N GLY A 222 -8.43 -2.09 20.67
CA GLY A 222 -9.81 -2.49 20.95
C GLY A 222 -10.89 -1.73 20.17
N SER A 223 -10.53 -0.73 19.36
CA SER A 223 -11.50 0.06 18.60
C SER A 223 -12.11 -0.72 17.42
N ALA A 224 -13.30 -0.30 16.96
CA ALA A 224 -13.91 -0.88 15.76
C ALA A 224 -13.02 -0.70 14.51
N ALA A 225 -12.32 0.43 14.42
CA ALA A 225 -11.38 0.70 13.34
C ALA A 225 -10.19 -0.27 13.36
N ALA A 226 -9.59 -0.50 14.54
CA ALA A 226 -8.48 -1.45 14.68
C ALA A 226 -8.91 -2.89 14.35
N ARG A 227 -10.11 -3.31 14.77
CA ARG A 227 -10.68 -4.62 14.39
C ARG A 227 -10.85 -4.74 12.88
N ALA A 228 -11.35 -3.71 12.20
CA ALA A 228 -11.51 -3.72 10.75
C ALA A 228 -10.16 -3.92 10.01
N PHE A 229 -9.10 -3.27 10.47
CA PHE A 229 -7.75 -3.52 9.92
C PHE A 229 -7.22 -4.91 10.26
N SER A 230 -7.54 -5.45 11.44
CA SER A 230 -7.19 -6.83 11.81
C SER A 230 -7.86 -7.85 10.89
N ASP A 231 -9.14 -7.65 10.56
CA ASP A 231 -9.89 -8.49 9.63
C ASP A 231 -9.33 -8.38 8.20
N LEU A 232 -9.01 -7.16 7.76
CA LEU A 232 -8.35 -6.94 6.48
C LEU A 232 -7.01 -7.68 6.42
N TRP A 233 -6.17 -7.57 7.47
CA TRP A 233 -4.88 -8.27 7.54
C TRP A 233 -5.05 -9.79 7.47
N THR A 234 -6.02 -10.35 8.14
CA THR A 234 -6.32 -11.80 8.08
C THR A 234 -6.64 -12.25 6.65
N ARG A 235 -7.39 -11.43 5.89
CA ARG A 235 -7.68 -11.71 4.47
C ARG A 235 -6.44 -11.56 3.58
N VAL A 236 -5.59 -10.58 3.85
CA VAL A 236 -4.30 -10.40 3.16
C VAL A 236 -3.41 -11.63 3.35
N GLU A 237 -3.21 -12.09 4.60
CA GLU A 237 -2.40 -13.28 4.86
C GLU A 237 -2.95 -14.54 4.17
N ARG A 238 -4.27 -14.71 4.14
CA ARG A 238 -4.92 -15.82 3.42
C ARG A 238 -4.66 -15.74 1.91
N ALA A 239 -4.82 -14.56 1.31
CA ALA A 239 -4.58 -14.34 -0.11
C ALA A 239 -3.11 -14.52 -0.52
N LEU A 240 -2.15 -14.36 0.40
CA LEU A 240 -0.73 -14.59 0.14
C LEU A 240 -0.31 -16.07 0.26
N GLN A 241 -1.19 -16.94 0.79
CA GLN A 241 -0.96 -18.38 0.93
C GLN A 241 -1.53 -19.18 -0.25
N SER A 242 -2.52 -18.59 -0.95
CA SER A 242 -3.10 -19.15 -2.17
C SER A 242 -2.17 -18.94 -3.38
#